data_741fa12e27db0f3440bca1ba1b80ad3b
#
_entry.id   741fa12e27db0f3440bca1ba1b80ad3b
#
_cell.length_a   1.000
_cell.length_b   1.000
_cell.length_c   1.000
_cell.angle_alpha   90.00
_cell.angle_beta   90.00
_cell.angle_gamma   90.00
#
_symmetry.space_group_name_H-M   'P 1'
#
loop_
_entity.id
_entity.type
_entity.pdbx_description
1 polymer ?
#
loop_
_entity_poly.entity_id
_entity_poly.type
_entity_poly.pdbx_seq_one_letter_code
_entity_poly.pdbx_strand_id
1 'polypeptide(L)'
;MMFIKILLSMKSISHSWLRGPETLASAMTFALLVMIWPPTASAQDEQTFSSPEEAVNALVAAASNHDTNLLHAIFGPEGHQLVSPDVVQATAEYKIFVQRLTEKTEMITNSDASITLDLGTDGWPFPIPLVQQAGQWHFDTDAGRTEILNRRIGMDELGAIDVCRAYVDAQHEYASQDRMGDGVLAYAQHLHSSPDLHDGLFWPAKDGEALSPLGPLVAAARVEGYHHTARMISDERAPYHGYYFKILTKQGKHAAGGKYDYVINGRMIGGFALVAWPAEWGNTGVMTFIVNQRGIVYQANLGKKTAKIAAKMTRFDPDDKWTQVP
;
A
#
# COMPACT_ATOMS: atom_id res chain seq x y z
N MET A 1 5.17 -17.12 4.42
CA MET A 1 4.70 -18.13 3.44
C MET A 1 3.19 -17.99 3.10
N MET A 2 2.42 -17.19 3.83
CA MET A 2 0.98 -16.95 3.57
C MET A 2 0.76 -15.81 2.55
N PHE A 3 1.62 -14.80 2.49
CA PHE A 3 1.51 -13.64 1.57
C PHE A 3 1.73 -13.97 0.09
N ILE A 4 2.54 -14.99 -0.23
CA ILE A 4 2.75 -15.43 -1.62
C ILE A 4 1.49 -16.07 -2.24
N LYS A 5 0.56 -16.60 -1.44
CA LYS A 5 -0.69 -17.20 -1.95
C LYS A 5 -1.75 -16.18 -2.39
N ILE A 6 -1.71 -14.96 -1.89
CA ILE A 6 -2.70 -13.91 -2.24
C ILE A 6 -2.40 -13.31 -3.63
N LEU A 7 -1.14 -13.21 -4.01
CA LEU A 7 -0.73 -12.78 -5.35
C LEU A 7 -1.17 -13.73 -6.48
N LEU A 8 -1.43 -15.01 -6.15
CA LEU A 8 -1.81 -16.05 -7.12
C LEU A 8 -3.32 -16.22 -7.34
N SER A 9 -4.18 -15.55 -6.54
CA SER A 9 -5.63 -15.81 -6.53
C SER A 9 -6.50 -14.79 -7.26
N MET A 10 -5.97 -13.70 -7.78
CA MET A 10 -6.79 -12.74 -8.53
C MET A 10 -6.83 -13.05 -10.02
N LYS A 11 -7.60 -14.08 -10.40
CA LYS A 11 -8.10 -14.23 -11.75
C LYS A 11 -9.05 -13.06 -12.06
N SER A 12 -8.82 -12.45 -13.22
CA SER A 12 -9.65 -11.51 -13.95
C SER A 12 -11.09 -11.37 -13.43
N ILE A 13 -11.41 -10.21 -12.87
CA ILE A 13 -12.81 -9.77 -12.70
C ILE A 13 -13.21 -9.08 -14.00
N SER A 14 -14.07 -9.75 -14.77
CA SER A 14 -14.61 -9.24 -16.01
C SER A 14 -15.42 -7.96 -15.77
N HIS A 15 -15.08 -6.90 -16.51
CA HIS A 15 -15.81 -5.64 -16.53
C HIS A 15 -17.19 -5.82 -17.20
N SER A 16 -18.23 -5.88 -16.40
CA SER A 16 -19.61 -5.76 -16.87
C SER A 16 -20.44 -4.87 -15.95
N TRP A 17 -20.18 -3.59 -15.94
CA TRP A 17 -21.09 -2.57 -15.41
C TRP A 17 -20.72 -1.21 -15.96
N LEU A 18 -21.34 -0.82 -17.09
CA LEU A 18 -21.67 0.57 -17.45
C LEU A 18 -22.50 0.57 -18.72
N ARG A 19 -23.81 0.52 -18.57
CA ARG A 19 -24.76 1.07 -19.53
C ARG A 19 -25.71 1.98 -18.77
N GLY A 20 -25.64 3.26 -19.03
CA GLY A 20 -26.60 4.29 -18.63
C GLY A 20 -26.92 5.17 -19.82
N PRO A 21 -28.10 5.81 -19.89
CA PRO A 21 -28.84 6.06 -21.12
C PRO A 21 -28.44 7.34 -21.83
N GLU A 22 -28.65 7.29 -23.15
CA GLU A 22 -28.55 8.40 -24.10
C GLU A 22 -29.58 9.50 -23.83
N THR A 23 -29.16 10.77 -23.85
CA THR A 23 -30.08 11.91 -24.02
C THR A 23 -29.55 12.84 -25.12
N LEU A 24 -30.41 12.99 -26.06
CA LEU A 24 -30.62 13.80 -27.24
C LEU A 24 -29.82 15.12 -27.39
N ALA A 25 -29.43 15.29 -28.63
CA ALA A 25 -28.82 16.40 -29.31
C ALA A 25 -29.50 17.76 -29.12
N SER A 26 -28.70 18.81 -29.02
CA SER A 26 -29.06 20.14 -29.50
C SER A 26 -27.88 20.75 -30.23
N ALA A 27 -28.05 20.95 -31.52
CA ALA A 27 -27.08 21.56 -32.40
C ALA A 27 -27.02 23.07 -32.14
N MET A 28 -25.83 23.58 -31.82
CA MET A 28 -25.51 24.99 -31.89
C MET A 28 -24.19 25.16 -32.65
N THR A 29 -24.31 25.70 -33.84
CA THR A 29 -23.22 26.12 -34.74
C THR A 29 -22.43 27.23 -34.07
N PHE A 30 -21.15 26.98 -33.74
CA PHE A 30 -20.21 28.04 -33.37
C PHE A 30 -19.01 28.03 -34.30
N ALA A 31 -18.70 29.22 -34.78
CA ALA A 31 -17.65 29.49 -35.75
C ALA A 31 -16.27 29.10 -35.25
N LEU A 32 -15.50 28.39 -36.09
CA LEU A 32 -14.10 28.03 -35.87
C LEU A 32 -13.25 29.31 -35.84
N LEU A 33 -12.75 29.66 -34.65
CA LEU A 33 -11.54 30.48 -34.50
C LEU A 33 -10.39 29.49 -34.28
N VAL A 34 -9.64 29.19 -35.33
CA VAL A 34 -8.42 28.37 -35.22
C VAL A 34 -7.36 29.23 -34.52
N MET A 35 -7.30 29.12 -33.17
CA MET A 35 -6.13 29.53 -32.43
C MET A 35 -5.06 28.44 -32.63
N ILE A 36 -4.05 28.77 -33.41
CA ILE A 36 -2.81 28.01 -33.48
C ILE A 36 -2.10 28.18 -32.14
N TRP A 37 -2.31 27.20 -31.23
CA TRP A 37 -1.53 27.08 -30.01
C TRP A 37 -0.12 26.64 -30.43
N PRO A 38 0.96 27.32 -30.00
CA PRO A 38 2.29 26.77 -30.19
C PRO A 38 2.38 25.42 -29.48
N PRO A 39 3.09 24.41 -30.03
CA PRO A 39 3.28 23.16 -29.33
C PRO A 39 4.00 23.49 -28.03
N THR A 40 3.31 23.21 -26.92
CA THR A 40 3.91 23.18 -25.58
C THR A 40 5.07 22.20 -25.62
N ALA A 41 6.21 22.62 -25.06
CA ALA A 41 7.42 21.81 -24.94
C ALA A 41 7.08 20.37 -24.58
N SER A 42 7.52 19.45 -25.43
CA SER A 42 7.39 18.01 -25.30
C SER A 42 7.87 17.59 -23.90
N ALA A 43 6.98 17.11 -23.06
CA ALA A 43 7.36 16.10 -22.08
C ALA A 43 8.12 15.02 -22.89
N GLN A 44 9.23 14.49 -22.37
CA GLN A 44 9.95 13.42 -23.06
C GLN A 44 8.93 12.30 -23.29
N ASP A 45 8.53 12.13 -24.56
CA ASP A 45 7.60 11.09 -24.94
C ASP A 45 8.24 9.73 -24.63
N GLU A 46 7.41 8.73 -24.32
CA GLU A 46 7.84 7.35 -24.13
C GLU A 46 8.63 6.86 -25.36
N GLN A 47 9.65 6.04 -25.13
CA GLN A 47 10.44 5.47 -26.22
C GLN A 47 9.57 4.61 -27.12
N THR A 48 9.67 4.84 -28.44
CA THR A 48 8.97 4.08 -29.45
C THR A 48 9.88 3.04 -30.12
N PHE A 49 9.29 1.94 -30.60
CA PHE A 49 9.97 0.79 -31.19
C PHE A 49 9.32 0.44 -32.53
N SER A 50 10.12 -0.19 -33.43
CA SER A 50 9.63 -0.60 -34.75
C SER A 50 8.79 -1.88 -34.69
N SER A 51 8.97 -2.70 -33.64
CA SER A 51 8.22 -3.94 -33.43
C SER A 51 7.99 -4.23 -31.95
N PRO A 52 6.99 -5.07 -31.58
CA PRO A 52 6.78 -5.51 -30.20
C PRO A 52 7.98 -6.23 -29.63
N GLU A 53 8.65 -7.06 -30.43
CA GLU A 53 9.84 -7.83 -30.01
C GLU A 53 11.00 -6.92 -29.64
N GLU A 54 11.19 -5.82 -30.38
CA GLU A 54 12.21 -4.81 -30.05
C GLU A 54 11.92 -4.15 -28.72
N ALA A 55 10.66 -3.78 -28.45
CA ALA A 55 10.22 -3.20 -27.19
C ALA A 55 10.45 -4.15 -26.01
N VAL A 56 10.06 -5.42 -26.16
CA VAL A 56 10.26 -6.46 -25.12
C VAL A 56 11.74 -6.67 -24.86
N ASN A 57 12.57 -6.79 -25.90
CA ASN A 57 14.02 -6.97 -25.75
C ASN A 57 14.68 -5.79 -25.03
N ALA A 58 14.25 -4.56 -25.35
CA ALA A 58 14.73 -3.36 -24.67
C ALA A 58 14.35 -3.37 -23.18
N LEU A 59 13.11 -3.74 -22.85
CA LEU A 59 12.64 -3.85 -21.47
C LEU A 59 13.42 -4.91 -20.69
N VAL A 60 13.62 -6.11 -21.28
CA VAL A 60 14.41 -7.19 -20.66
C VAL A 60 15.85 -6.74 -20.42
N ALA A 61 16.49 -6.08 -21.38
CA ALA A 61 17.85 -5.60 -21.26
C ALA A 61 17.95 -4.50 -20.16
N ALA A 62 17.05 -3.52 -20.17
CA ALA A 62 17.03 -2.45 -19.19
C ALA A 62 16.83 -2.97 -17.76
N ALA A 63 15.85 -3.84 -17.56
CA ALA A 63 15.54 -4.41 -16.26
C ALA A 63 16.66 -5.32 -15.74
N SER A 64 17.22 -6.20 -16.57
CA SER A 64 18.28 -7.13 -16.18
C SER A 64 19.59 -6.42 -15.80
N ASN A 65 19.89 -5.32 -16.48
CA ASN A 65 21.10 -4.51 -16.22
C ASN A 65 20.90 -3.42 -15.16
N HIS A 66 19.71 -3.31 -14.57
CA HIS A 66 19.33 -2.21 -13.65
C HIS A 66 19.56 -0.83 -14.27
N ASP A 67 19.35 -0.71 -15.59
CA ASP A 67 19.52 0.56 -16.32
C ASP A 67 18.29 1.45 -16.11
N THR A 68 18.35 2.26 -15.05
CA THR A 68 17.28 3.18 -14.68
C THR A 68 17.03 4.24 -15.76
N ASN A 69 18.06 4.66 -16.50
CA ASN A 69 17.89 5.67 -17.56
C ASN A 69 17.09 5.08 -18.72
N LEU A 70 17.39 3.85 -19.11
CA LEU A 70 16.66 3.18 -20.18
C LEU A 70 15.21 2.85 -19.73
N LEU A 71 15.01 2.42 -18.48
CA LEU A 71 13.66 2.24 -17.94
C LEU A 71 12.86 3.55 -17.94
N HIS A 72 13.49 4.68 -17.58
CA HIS A 72 12.85 6.00 -17.69
C HIS A 72 12.52 6.38 -19.12
N ALA A 73 13.37 6.05 -20.09
CA ALA A 73 13.07 6.28 -21.51
C ALA A 73 11.89 5.42 -21.96
N ILE A 74 11.85 4.15 -21.58
CA ILE A 74 10.80 3.20 -21.98
C ILE A 74 9.43 3.62 -21.39
N PHE A 75 9.38 3.94 -20.09
CA PHE A 75 8.12 4.28 -19.41
C PHE A 75 7.80 5.77 -19.35
N GLY A 76 8.66 6.61 -19.90
CA GLY A 76 8.46 8.05 -19.91
C GLY A 76 8.46 8.71 -18.54
N PRO A 77 8.03 9.98 -18.45
CA PRO A 77 8.08 10.77 -17.21
C PRO A 77 7.16 10.24 -16.11
N GLU A 78 6.08 9.55 -16.46
CA GLU A 78 5.14 8.97 -15.49
C GLU A 78 5.68 7.67 -14.84
N GLY A 79 6.76 7.10 -15.38
CA GLY A 79 7.39 5.88 -14.89
C GLY A 79 7.80 5.95 -13.41
N HIS A 80 8.10 7.13 -12.88
CA HIS A 80 8.44 7.31 -11.46
C HIS A 80 7.28 6.97 -10.51
N GLN A 81 6.02 7.09 -10.96
CA GLN A 81 4.84 6.75 -10.16
C GLN A 81 4.58 5.24 -10.07
N LEU A 82 5.26 4.45 -10.92
CA LEU A 82 5.15 2.99 -10.90
C LEU A 82 5.84 2.39 -9.66
N VAL A 83 6.78 3.11 -9.05
CA VAL A 83 7.59 2.63 -7.93
C VAL A 83 6.89 2.96 -6.61
N SER A 84 6.89 2.00 -5.68
CA SER A 84 6.40 2.24 -4.32
C SER A 84 7.29 3.24 -3.58
N PRO A 85 6.74 4.20 -2.81
CA PRO A 85 7.52 5.04 -1.91
C PRO A 85 8.10 4.26 -0.71
N ASP A 86 7.62 3.05 -0.44
CA ASP A 86 8.24 2.10 0.49
C ASP A 86 9.42 1.41 -0.21
N VAL A 87 10.66 1.80 0.15
CA VAL A 87 11.88 1.33 -0.51
C VAL A 87 12.07 -0.19 -0.37
N VAL A 88 11.64 -0.79 0.74
CA VAL A 88 11.74 -2.24 0.96
C VAL A 88 10.80 -2.96 0.01
N GLN A 89 9.55 -2.51 -0.05
CA GLN A 89 8.55 -3.03 -0.97
C GLN A 89 8.99 -2.85 -2.43
N ALA A 90 9.42 -1.63 -2.81
CA ALA A 90 9.90 -1.34 -4.16
C ALA A 90 11.03 -2.26 -4.60
N THR A 91 11.99 -2.53 -3.70
CA THR A 91 13.12 -3.43 -3.97
C THR A 91 12.66 -4.87 -4.18
N ALA A 92 11.73 -5.35 -3.36
CA ALA A 92 11.18 -6.69 -3.46
C ALA A 92 10.35 -6.85 -4.74
N GLU A 93 9.49 -5.88 -5.06
CA GLU A 93 8.67 -5.86 -6.28
C GLU A 93 9.55 -5.87 -7.55
N TYR A 94 10.59 -5.02 -7.58
CA TYR A 94 11.53 -4.98 -8.70
C TYR A 94 12.26 -6.30 -8.90
N LYS A 95 12.73 -6.94 -7.84
CA LYS A 95 13.39 -8.24 -7.90
C LYS A 95 12.47 -9.32 -8.49
N ILE A 96 11.21 -9.36 -8.06
CA ILE A 96 10.20 -10.30 -8.57
C ILE A 96 9.92 -10.02 -10.04
N PHE A 97 9.78 -8.74 -10.40
CA PHE A 97 9.56 -8.32 -11.80
C PHE A 97 10.69 -8.79 -12.72
N VAL A 98 11.95 -8.49 -12.36
CA VAL A 98 13.12 -8.94 -13.17
C VAL A 98 13.18 -10.46 -13.28
N GLN A 99 12.94 -11.18 -12.17
CA GLN A 99 12.92 -12.63 -12.18
C GLN A 99 11.88 -13.18 -13.18
N ARG A 100 10.63 -12.74 -13.11
CA ARG A 100 9.56 -13.18 -14.00
C ARG A 100 9.83 -12.82 -15.45
N LEU A 101 10.28 -11.57 -15.69
CA LEU A 101 10.58 -11.05 -17.02
C LEU A 101 11.67 -11.91 -17.73
N THR A 102 12.70 -12.33 -16.97
CA THR A 102 13.79 -13.15 -17.50
C THR A 102 13.48 -14.65 -17.56
N GLU A 103 12.60 -15.14 -16.69
CA GLU A 103 12.17 -16.53 -16.66
C GLU A 103 11.33 -16.89 -17.90
N LYS A 104 10.32 -16.09 -18.21
CA LYS A 104 9.48 -16.25 -19.39
C LYS A 104 8.76 -14.93 -19.68
N THR A 105 8.73 -14.53 -20.94
CA THR A 105 7.87 -13.43 -21.42
C THR A 105 7.09 -13.92 -22.63
N GLU A 106 5.78 -13.90 -22.54
CA GLU A 106 4.85 -14.28 -23.62
C GLU A 106 4.00 -13.10 -24.03
N MET A 107 3.95 -12.84 -25.34
CA MET A 107 3.16 -11.76 -25.90
C MET A 107 1.74 -12.24 -26.21
N ILE A 108 0.75 -11.72 -25.53
CA ILE A 108 -0.66 -12.04 -25.73
C ILE A 108 -1.32 -10.91 -26.51
N THR A 109 -1.69 -11.16 -27.74
CA THR A 109 -2.36 -10.19 -28.59
C THR A 109 -3.81 -9.98 -28.12
N ASN A 110 -4.15 -8.78 -27.68
CA ASN A 110 -5.50 -8.40 -27.28
C ASN A 110 -6.31 -7.87 -28.46
N SER A 111 -5.62 -7.14 -29.37
CA SER A 111 -6.15 -6.57 -30.60
C SER A 111 -4.98 -6.29 -31.56
N ASP A 112 -5.26 -5.88 -32.80
CA ASP A 112 -4.23 -5.56 -33.79
C ASP A 112 -3.24 -4.47 -33.35
N ALA A 113 -3.62 -3.67 -32.35
CA ALA A 113 -2.81 -2.55 -31.85
C ALA A 113 -2.50 -2.65 -30.35
N SER A 114 -2.73 -3.79 -29.69
CA SER A 114 -2.48 -3.95 -28.24
C SER A 114 -2.04 -5.36 -27.87
N ILE A 115 -0.97 -5.45 -27.08
CA ILE A 115 -0.37 -6.67 -26.58
C ILE A 115 -0.20 -6.57 -25.07
N THR A 116 -0.58 -7.61 -24.33
CA THR A 116 -0.23 -7.80 -22.92
C THR A 116 0.96 -8.74 -22.85
N LEU A 117 1.91 -8.47 -21.95
CA LEU A 117 3.01 -9.41 -21.67
C LEU A 117 2.63 -10.29 -20.47
N ASP A 118 2.59 -11.59 -20.66
CA ASP A 118 2.49 -12.55 -19.56
C ASP A 118 3.89 -12.95 -19.12
N LEU A 119 4.23 -12.66 -17.87
CA LEU A 119 5.57 -12.83 -17.30
C LEU A 119 5.63 -14.03 -16.35
N GLY A 120 6.78 -14.72 -16.36
CA GLY A 120 7.02 -15.90 -15.54
C GLY A 120 6.29 -17.15 -16.01
N THR A 121 6.58 -18.27 -15.37
CA THR A 121 5.92 -19.57 -15.67
C THR A 121 4.47 -19.64 -15.18
N ASP A 122 4.10 -18.74 -14.26
CA ASP A 122 2.73 -18.58 -13.76
C ASP A 122 1.84 -17.67 -14.63
N GLY A 123 2.41 -17.08 -15.71
CA GLY A 123 1.68 -16.24 -16.66
C GLY A 123 1.12 -14.98 -16.01
N TRP A 124 1.94 -14.28 -15.21
CA TRP A 124 1.51 -13.06 -14.56
C TRP A 124 1.36 -11.90 -15.58
N PRO A 125 0.16 -11.33 -15.75
CA PRO A 125 -0.06 -10.28 -16.74
C PRO A 125 0.61 -8.98 -16.28
N PHE A 126 1.56 -8.50 -17.10
CA PHE A 126 2.22 -7.22 -16.87
C PHE A 126 1.21 -6.08 -17.05
N PRO A 127 1.08 -5.17 -16.07
CA PRO A 127 0.00 -4.19 -16.08
C PRO A 127 0.09 -3.13 -17.18
N ILE A 128 1.29 -2.88 -17.72
CA ILE A 128 1.51 -1.86 -18.74
C ILE A 128 1.40 -2.52 -20.12
N PRO A 129 0.35 -2.25 -20.89
CA PRO A 129 0.20 -2.81 -22.22
C PRO A 129 1.21 -2.22 -23.20
N LEU A 130 1.62 -3.02 -24.17
CA LEU A 130 2.37 -2.56 -25.33
C LEU A 130 1.37 -2.23 -26.43
N VAL A 131 1.36 -0.97 -26.89
CA VAL A 131 0.36 -0.49 -27.86
C VAL A 131 1.03 0.10 -29.10
N GLN A 132 0.33 0.01 -30.24
CA GLN A 132 0.77 0.57 -31.50
C GLN A 132 0.05 1.90 -31.78
N GLN A 133 0.84 2.95 -32.01
CA GLN A 133 0.34 4.25 -32.43
C GLN A 133 1.19 4.77 -33.61
N ALA A 134 0.56 5.23 -34.66
CA ALA A 134 1.22 5.74 -35.88
C ALA A 134 2.28 4.77 -36.47
N GLY A 135 2.08 3.45 -36.33
CA GLY A 135 2.98 2.44 -36.84
C GLY A 135 4.17 2.10 -35.93
N GLN A 136 4.30 2.77 -34.79
CA GLN A 136 5.34 2.52 -33.78
C GLN A 136 4.72 1.89 -32.53
N TRP A 137 5.49 1.07 -31.82
CA TRP A 137 5.10 0.45 -30.57
C TRP A 137 5.67 1.20 -29.36
N HIS A 138 4.91 1.33 -28.30
CA HIS A 138 5.37 1.88 -27.01
C HIS A 138 4.61 1.25 -25.85
N PHE A 139 5.15 1.33 -24.63
CA PHE A 139 4.45 0.92 -23.43
C PHE A 139 3.51 2.04 -22.97
N ASP A 140 2.19 1.78 -22.95
CA ASP A 140 1.19 2.73 -22.46
C ASP A 140 1.23 2.79 -20.92
N THR A 141 2.17 3.60 -20.43
CA THR A 141 2.43 3.75 -18.98
C THR A 141 1.23 4.34 -18.27
N ASP A 142 0.48 5.25 -18.88
CA ASP A 142 -0.72 5.83 -18.28
C ASP A 142 -1.83 4.80 -18.06
N ALA A 143 -2.07 3.92 -19.02
CA ALA A 143 -3.01 2.81 -18.85
C ALA A 143 -2.56 1.84 -17.76
N GLY A 144 -1.26 1.49 -17.71
CA GLY A 144 -0.70 0.57 -16.72
C GLY A 144 -0.63 1.15 -15.32
N ARG A 145 -0.41 2.45 -15.18
CA ARG A 145 -0.27 3.14 -13.89
C ARG A 145 -1.47 2.91 -12.98
N THR A 146 -2.67 3.09 -13.49
CA THR A 146 -3.90 2.91 -12.71
C THR A 146 -4.00 1.50 -12.14
N GLU A 147 -3.66 0.49 -12.92
CA GLU A 147 -3.69 -0.91 -12.48
C GLU A 147 -2.61 -1.20 -11.43
N ILE A 148 -1.39 -0.70 -11.61
CA ILE A 148 -0.31 -0.83 -10.63
C ILE A 148 -0.69 -0.19 -9.30
N LEU A 149 -1.23 1.03 -9.33
CA LEU A 149 -1.68 1.72 -8.13
C LEU A 149 -2.82 0.97 -7.44
N ASN A 150 -3.81 0.49 -8.18
CA ASN A 150 -4.92 -0.28 -7.61
C ASN A 150 -4.44 -1.57 -6.93
N ARG A 151 -3.53 -2.32 -7.55
CA ARG A 151 -2.95 -3.54 -6.96
C ARG A 151 -2.16 -3.23 -5.71
N ARG A 152 -1.30 -2.19 -5.74
CA ARG A 152 -0.50 -1.75 -4.58
C ARG A 152 -1.40 -1.32 -3.44
N ILE A 153 -2.33 -0.39 -3.68
CA ILE A 153 -3.29 0.09 -2.68
C ILE A 153 -4.03 -1.06 -2.04
N GLY A 154 -4.55 -2.00 -2.85
CA GLY A 154 -5.27 -3.17 -2.33
C GLY A 154 -4.42 -4.05 -1.42
N MET A 155 -3.16 -4.32 -1.79
CA MET A 155 -2.23 -5.11 -0.95
C MET A 155 -1.86 -4.39 0.35
N ASP A 156 -1.53 -3.11 0.26
CA ASP A 156 -1.11 -2.31 1.40
C ASP A 156 -2.28 -2.12 2.41
N GLU A 157 -3.49 -1.92 1.92
CA GLU A 157 -4.70 -1.82 2.76
C GLU A 157 -5.00 -3.14 3.49
N LEU A 158 -4.90 -4.28 2.79
CA LEU A 158 -5.06 -5.60 3.42
C LEU A 158 -3.96 -5.85 4.47
N GLY A 159 -2.72 -5.50 4.16
CA GLY A 159 -1.60 -5.57 5.11
C GLY A 159 -1.84 -4.71 6.36
N ALA A 160 -2.34 -3.49 6.18
CA ALA A 160 -2.66 -2.61 7.30
C ALA A 160 -3.79 -3.16 8.19
N ILE A 161 -4.81 -3.79 7.59
CA ILE A 161 -5.89 -4.48 8.33
C ILE A 161 -5.33 -5.65 9.16
N ASP A 162 -4.43 -6.45 8.59
CA ASP A 162 -3.80 -7.57 9.28
C ASP A 162 -2.92 -7.10 10.45
N VAL A 163 -2.19 -5.99 10.28
CA VAL A 163 -1.45 -5.34 11.38
C VAL A 163 -2.40 -4.84 12.48
N CYS A 164 -3.55 -4.26 12.12
CA CYS A 164 -4.56 -3.85 13.10
C CYS A 164 -5.07 -5.04 13.93
N ARG A 165 -5.30 -6.20 13.31
CA ARG A 165 -5.71 -7.43 14.00
C ARG A 165 -4.60 -7.98 14.90
N ALA A 166 -3.38 -8.08 14.37
CA ALA A 166 -2.21 -8.51 15.14
C ALA A 166 -1.91 -7.61 16.34
N TYR A 167 -2.15 -6.30 16.21
CA TYR A 167 -2.04 -5.36 17.32
C TYR A 167 -3.04 -5.67 18.45
N VAL A 168 -4.28 -6.02 18.12
CA VAL A 168 -5.30 -6.39 19.13
C VAL A 168 -4.87 -7.62 19.89
N ASP A 169 -4.43 -8.66 19.19
CA ASP A 169 -3.94 -9.91 19.80
C ASP A 169 -2.72 -9.65 20.70
N ALA A 170 -1.77 -8.87 20.20
CA ALA A 170 -0.57 -8.50 20.95
C ALA A 170 -0.89 -7.70 22.24
N GLN A 171 -1.88 -6.81 22.20
CA GLN A 171 -2.32 -6.05 23.38
C GLN A 171 -2.96 -6.97 24.44
N HIS A 172 -3.77 -7.93 24.02
CA HIS A 172 -4.36 -8.91 24.95
C HIS A 172 -3.29 -9.82 25.56
N GLU A 173 -2.33 -10.28 24.76
CA GLU A 173 -1.19 -11.05 25.26
C GLU A 173 -0.35 -10.23 26.25
N TYR A 174 -0.04 -8.97 25.91
CA TYR A 174 0.71 -8.09 26.79
C TYR A 174 0.05 -7.92 28.16
N ALA A 175 -1.25 -7.64 28.17
CA ALA A 175 -2.02 -7.39 29.38
C ALA A 175 -2.33 -8.67 30.18
N SER A 176 -2.00 -9.86 29.67
CA SER A 176 -2.17 -11.13 30.40
C SER A 176 -1.18 -11.28 31.57
N GLN A 177 -0.16 -10.44 31.65
CA GLN A 177 0.89 -10.49 32.68
C GLN A 177 1.19 -9.07 33.16
N ASP A 178 1.63 -8.94 34.42
CA ASP A 178 2.20 -7.70 34.93
C ASP A 178 3.62 -7.52 34.39
N ARG A 179 3.71 -6.78 33.30
CA ARG A 179 4.97 -6.51 32.57
C ARG A 179 5.84 -5.47 33.26
N MET A 180 5.25 -4.66 34.14
CA MET A 180 5.93 -3.57 34.81
C MET A 180 6.29 -3.87 36.26
N GLY A 181 5.79 -5.01 36.82
CA GLY A 181 6.09 -5.44 38.17
C GLY A 181 5.46 -4.58 39.28
N ASP A 182 4.38 -3.86 38.94
CA ASP A 182 3.71 -2.92 39.86
C ASP A 182 2.35 -3.44 40.37
N GLY A 183 2.01 -4.68 40.06
CA GLY A 183 0.76 -5.34 40.47
C GLY A 183 -0.45 -4.98 39.62
N VAL A 184 -0.27 -4.28 38.47
CA VAL A 184 -1.35 -3.85 37.61
C VAL A 184 -1.24 -4.52 36.23
N LEU A 185 -2.28 -5.24 35.81
CA LEU A 185 -2.42 -5.68 34.43
C LEU A 185 -2.85 -4.50 33.57
N ALA A 186 -1.99 -4.08 32.66
CA ALA A 186 -2.21 -2.92 31.79
C ALA A 186 -1.84 -3.25 30.34
N TYR A 187 -2.43 -2.56 29.39
CA TYR A 187 -2.07 -2.60 27.98
C TYR A 187 -0.81 -1.77 27.72
N ALA A 188 -0.08 -2.12 26.68
CA ALA A 188 1.11 -1.39 26.27
C ALA A 188 0.76 0.00 25.69
N GLN A 189 1.49 1.03 26.09
CA GLN A 189 1.32 2.39 25.60
C GLN A 189 2.24 2.71 24.41
N HIS A 190 3.19 1.81 24.12
CA HIS A 190 4.15 1.94 23.03
C HIS A 190 4.12 0.71 22.13
N LEU A 191 4.37 0.90 20.82
CA LEU A 191 4.58 -0.22 19.92
C LEU A 191 5.95 -0.86 20.15
N HIS A 192 6.96 -0.03 20.44
CA HIS A 192 8.31 -0.46 20.78
C HIS A 192 8.63 -0.08 22.22
N SER A 193 9.20 -1.03 22.98
CA SER A 193 9.64 -0.77 24.34
C SER A 193 10.83 0.20 24.41
N SER A 194 10.85 0.99 25.47
CA SER A 194 12.02 1.76 25.86
C SER A 194 13.20 0.82 26.12
N PRO A 195 14.46 1.27 25.93
CA PRO A 195 15.64 0.46 26.21
C PRO A 195 15.56 -0.16 27.61
N ASP A 196 15.84 -1.47 27.69
CA ASP A 196 15.84 -2.27 28.93
C ASP A 196 14.49 -2.32 29.70
N LEU A 197 13.39 -1.88 29.08
CA LEU A 197 12.03 -1.99 29.64
C LEU A 197 11.15 -2.91 28.77
N HIS A 198 10.03 -3.33 29.34
CA HIS A 198 8.96 -4.06 28.62
C HIS A 198 7.67 -3.23 28.58
N ASP A 199 7.78 -1.92 28.34
CA ASP A 199 6.69 -0.94 28.33
C ASP A 199 5.97 -0.80 26.98
N GLY A 200 6.39 -1.60 25.98
CA GLY A 200 5.79 -1.66 24.64
C GLY A 200 5.52 -3.09 24.17
N LEU A 201 4.89 -3.23 23.01
CA LEU A 201 4.51 -4.51 22.43
C LEU A 201 5.68 -5.29 21.81
N PHE A 202 6.78 -4.62 21.53
CA PHE A 202 8.00 -5.24 21.01
C PHE A 202 9.23 -4.85 21.83
N TRP A 203 10.04 -5.83 22.18
CA TRP A 203 11.41 -5.73 22.66
C TRP A 203 12.26 -6.86 22.06
N PRO A 204 13.55 -6.64 21.82
CA PRO A 204 14.45 -7.72 21.43
C PRO A 204 14.64 -8.67 22.61
N ALA A 205 14.09 -9.89 22.50
CA ALA A 205 14.25 -10.91 23.53
C ALA A 205 15.71 -11.39 23.58
N LYS A 206 16.26 -11.54 24.79
CA LYS A 206 17.55 -12.20 25.05
C LYS A 206 17.33 -13.72 25.17
N ASP A 207 18.41 -14.48 25.11
CA ASP A 207 18.34 -15.94 25.27
C ASP A 207 17.68 -16.30 26.62
N GLY A 208 16.58 -17.07 26.52
CA GLY A 208 15.80 -17.49 27.67
C GLY A 208 14.71 -16.52 28.14
N GLU A 209 14.59 -15.35 27.56
CA GLU A 209 13.49 -14.43 27.81
C GLU A 209 12.23 -14.77 26.99
N ALA A 210 11.06 -14.40 27.55
CA ALA A 210 9.80 -14.50 26.81
C ALA A 210 9.83 -13.59 25.58
N LEU A 211 9.33 -14.09 24.47
CA LEU A 211 9.18 -13.31 23.23
C LEU A 211 8.21 -12.15 23.47
N SER A 212 8.48 -11.03 22.80
CA SER A 212 7.57 -9.89 22.82
C SER A 212 6.31 -10.20 22.01
N PRO A 213 5.12 -9.67 22.38
CA PRO A 213 3.85 -9.94 21.71
C PRO A 213 3.85 -9.64 20.21
N LEU A 214 4.53 -8.56 19.76
CA LEU A 214 4.73 -8.28 18.34
C LEU A 214 6.01 -8.93 17.75
N GLY A 215 6.72 -9.76 18.51
CA GLY A 215 7.93 -10.45 18.06
C GLY A 215 7.74 -11.20 16.74
N PRO A 216 6.70 -12.02 16.55
CA PRO A 216 6.45 -12.73 15.30
C PRO A 216 6.25 -11.80 14.10
N LEU A 217 5.51 -10.69 14.26
CA LEU A 217 5.29 -9.70 13.20
C LEU A 217 6.60 -9.01 12.81
N VAL A 218 7.40 -8.61 13.81
CA VAL A 218 8.70 -7.97 13.57
C VAL A 218 9.70 -8.94 12.94
N ALA A 219 9.67 -10.21 13.32
CA ALA A 219 10.52 -11.24 12.71
C ALA A 219 10.14 -11.46 11.23
N ALA A 220 8.84 -11.53 10.90
CA ALA A 220 8.38 -11.62 9.54
C ALA A 220 8.82 -10.41 8.70
N ALA A 221 8.61 -9.21 9.22
CA ALA A 221 9.03 -7.97 8.55
C ALA A 221 10.56 -7.90 8.30
N ARG A 222 11.38 -8.42 9.21
CA ARG A 222 12.84 -8.51 9.02
C ARG A 222 13.23 -9.45 7.87
N VAL A 223 12.52 -10.57 7.73
CA VAL A 223 12.72 -11.51 6.59
C VAL A 223 12.39 -10.83 5.26
N GLU A 224 11.42 -9.93 5.26
CA GLU A 224 11.04 -9.13 4.09
C GLU A 224 12.06 -7.99 3.79
N GLY A 225 12.97 -7.68 4.70
CA GLY A 225 14.01 -6.66 4.53
C GLY A 225 13.80 -5.38 5.36
N TYR A 226 12.78 -5.32 6.21
CA TYR A 226 12.55 -4.21 7.13
C TYR A 226 13.46 -4.31 8.37
N HIS A 227 14.74 -3.97 8.21
CA HIS A 227 15.75 -4.15 9.26
C HIS A 227 15.59 -3.23 10.49
N HIS A 228 14.82 -2.15 10.35
CA HIS A 228 14.54 -1.19 11.44
C HIS A 228 13.09 -1.27 11.93
N THR A 229 12.45 -2.41 11.79
CA THR A 229 11.00 -2.61 11.99
C THR A 229 10.51 -2.14 13.36
N ALA A 230 11.34 -2.26 14.38
CA ALA A 230 11.01 -1.76 15.70
C ALA A 230 10.88 -0.21 15.76
N ARG A 231 11.66 0.52 14.97
CA ARG A 231 11.51 1.97 14.77
C ARG A 231 10.43 2.31 13.75
N MET A 232 10.22 1.48 12.74
CA MET A 232 9.25 1.72 11.67
C MET A 232 7.82 1.72 12.18
N ILE A 233 7.47 0.83 13.10
CA ILE A 233 6.14 0.79 13.70
C ILE A 233 5.92 1.97 14.67
N SER A 234 6.99 2.59 15.20
CA SER A 234 6.93 3.71 16.15
C SER A 234 7.38 5.06 15.59
N ASP A 235 8.06 5.08 14.44
CA ASP A 235 8.58 6.30 13.79
C ASP A 235 7.78 6.59 12.51
N GLU A 236 7.05 7.71 12.50
CA GLU A 236 6.28 8.20 11.35
C GLU A 236 7.14 8.44 10.09
N ARG A 237 8.46 8.18 10.14
CA ARG A 237 9.39 8.38 9.04
C ARG A 237 9.63 7.15 8.17
N ALA A 238 9.19 5.97 8.61
CA ALA A 238 9.38 4.73 7.87
C ALA A 238 8.08 3.92 7.85
N PRO A 239 7.39 3.83 6.71
CA PRO A 239 6.17 3.04 6.59
C PRO A 239 6.48 1.54 6.65
N TYR A 240 5.50 0.76 7.10
CA TYR A 240 5.48 -0.69 6.98
C TYR A 240 4.33 -1.10 6.04
N HIS A 241 4.68 -1.74 4.93
CA HIS A 241 3.74 -2.01 3.83
C HIS A 241 2.92 -0.76 3.46
N GLY A 242 3.63 0.35 3.20
CA GLY A 242 3.02 1.60 2.79
C GLY A 242 2.20 2.34 3.85
N TYR A 243 2.16 1.88 5.11
CA TYR A 243 1.33 2.43 6.18
C TYR A 243 2.12 2.85 7.41
N TYR A 244 1.66 3.91 8.07
CA TYR A 244 2.08 4.33 9.42
C TYR A 244 1.07 3.89 10.46
N PHE A 245 1.54 3.67 11.69
CA PHE A 245 0.72 3.19 12.81
C PHE A 245 0.94 4.03 14.05
N LYS A 246 -0.14 4.30 14.81
CA LYS A 246 -0.06 5.03 16.08
C LYS A 246 -1.10 4.53 17.08
N ILE A 247 -0.66 4.35 18.35
CA ILE A 247 -1.56 4.03 19.45
C ILE A 247 -2.40 5.27 19.81
N LEU A 248 -3.70 5.05 20.01
CA LEU A 248 -4.65 6.05 20.48
C LEU A 248 -4.93 5.81 21.96
N THR A 249 -4.98 6.88 22.75
CA THR A 249 -5.08 6.82 24.22
C THR A 249 -6.47 7.07 24.76
N LYS A 250 -7.46 7.29 23.89
CA LYS A 250 -8.82 7.70 24.26
C LYS A 250 -9.84 7.08 23.33
N GLN A 251 -11.10 7.07 23.76
CA GLN A 251 -12.21 6.82 22.85
C GLN A 251 -13.19 8.00 22.85
N GLY A 252 -13.91 8.16 21.74
CA GLY A 252 -14.89 9.22 21.54
C GLY A 252 -16.31 8.77 21.83
N LYS A 253 -17.25 9.67 21.60
CA LYS A 253 -18.67 9.46 21.93
C LYS A 253 -19.39 8.46 21.02
N HIS A 254 -18.88 8.25 19.79
CA HIS A 254 -19.50 7.34 18.81
C HIS A 254 -19.02 5.90 18.99
N ALA A 255 -17.97 5.69 19.77
CA ALA A 255 -17.51 4.33 20.12
C ALA A 255 -18.48 3.69 21.14
N ALA A 256 -18.62 2.39 21.07
CA ALA A 256 -19.41 1.63 22.04
C ALA A 256 -18.85 1.83 23.45
N GLY A 257 -19.71 2.20 24.41
CA GLY A 257 -19.33 2.56 25.77
C GLY A 257 -19.14 4.06 26.00
N GLY A 258 -19.23 4.88 24.92
CA GLY A 258 -19.14 6.34 25.01
C GLY A 258 -17.71 6.85 25.21
N LYS A 259 -17.58 8.12 25.57
CA LYS A 259 -16.30 8.82 25.68
C LYS A 259 -15.60 8.54 27.00
N TYR A 260 -14.35 8.06 26.97
CA TYR A 260 -13.45 7.94 28.12
C TYR A 260 -11.98 7.85 27.71
N ASP A 261 -11.09 8.01 28.66
CA ASP A 261 -9.65 7.88 28.46
C ASP A 261 -9.21 6.44 28.73
N TYR A 262 -8.34 5.89 27.89
CA TYR A 262 -7.77 4.56 28.08
C TYR A 262 -6.65 4.55 29.13
N VAL A 263 -5.95 5.69 29.28
CA VAL A 263 -4.87 5.86 30.26
C VAL A 263 -5.45 6.47 31.55
N ILE A 264 -5.35 5.72 32.64
CA ILE A 264 -5.83 6.11 33.97
C ILE A 264 -4.64 6.01 34.92
N ASN A 265 -4.33 7.09 35.63
CA ASN A 265 -3.18 7.17 36.53
C ASN A 265 -1.84 6.69 35.91
N GLY A 266 -1.63 7.06 34.64
CA GLY A 266 -0.42 6.69 33.89
C GLY A 266 -0.40 5.25 33.36
N ARG A 267 -1.44 4.44 33.60
CA ARG A 267 -1.59 3.06 33.10
C ARG A 267 -2.71 2.96 32.08
N MET A 268 -2.46 2.26 30.97
CA MET A 268 -3.47 2.00 29.95
C MET A 268 -4.31 0.79 30.39
N ILE A 269 -5.33 1.04 31.23
CA ILE A 269 -6.22 0.01 31.78
C ILE A 269 -7.67 0.14 31.33
N GLY A 270 -8.07 1.27 30.75
CA GLY A 270 -9.42 1.48 30.27
C GLY A 270 -9.71 0.86 28.90
N GLY A 271 -8.69 0.42 28.18
CA GLY A 271 -8.76 -0.11 26.82
C GLY A 271 -7.55 0.34 26.02
N PHE A 272 -7.59 0.08 24.71
CA PHE A 272 -6.56 0.49 23.77
C PHE A 272 -7.15 0.74 22.38
N ALA A 273 -6.45 1.46 21.54
CA ALA A 273 -6.78 1.57 20.13
C ALA A 273 -5.57 1.93 19.27
N LEU A 274 -5.69 1.68 17.97
CA LEU A 274 -4.69 1.97 16.97
C LEU A 274 -5.33 2.75 15.81
N VAL A 275 -4.57 3.64 15.18
CA VAL A 275 -4.84 4.18 13.86
C VAL A 275 -3.73 3.76 12.91
N ALA A 276 -4.13 3.32 11.70
CA ALA A 276 -3.25 3.06 10.56
C ALA A 276 -3.64 3.96 9.40
N TRP A 277 -2.65 4.64 8.79
CA TRP A 277 -2.91 5.54 7.65
C TRP A 277 -1.83 5.41 6.59
N PRO A 278 -2.17 5.61 5.29
CA PRO A 278 -1.21 5.47 4.21
C PRO A 278 -0.11 6.52 4.32
N ALA A 279 1.11 6.12 4.00
CA ALA A 279 2.27 7.01 3.91
C ALA A 279 2.03 8.10 2.85
N GLU A 280 1.41 7.70 1.74
CA GLU A 280 1.02 8.61 0.66
C GLU A 280 -0.40 8.27 0.17
N TRP A 281 -1.35 9.17 0.46
CA TRP A 281 -2.74 9.00 0.06
C TRP A 281 -2.88 8.94 -1.47
N GLY A 282 -3.52 7.88 -1.98
CA GLY A 282 -3.71 7.63 -3.41
C GLY A 282 -2.54 6.92 -4.08
N ASN A 283 -1.47 6.61 -3.34
CA ASN A 283 -0.33 5.83 -3.82
C ASN A 283 -0.13 4.55 -3.01
N THR A 284 0.01 4.65 -1.68
CA THR A 284 0.14 3.47 -0.80
C THR A 284 -1.18 3.07 -0.13
N GLY A 285 -2.21 3.85 -0.27
CA GLY A 285 -3.54 3.56 0.25
C GLY A 285 -4.48 4.74 0.12
N VAL A 286 -5.77 4.46 0.18
CA VAL A 286 -6.85 5.43 0.19
C VAL A 286 -7.51 5.47 1.56
N MET A 287 -7.67 4.30 2.19
CA MET A 287 -8.35 4.16 3.46
C MET A 287 -7.42 4.38 4.66
N THR A 288 -7.97 4.98 5.70
CA THR A 288 -7.41 5.03 7.05
C THR A 288 -8.16 4.03 7.89
N PHE A 289 -7.46 3.26 8.72
CA PHE A 289 -8.06 2.24 9.57
C PHE A 289 -7.94 2.62 11.04
N ILE A 290 -8.96 2.30 11.83
CA ILE A 290 -8.92 2.38 13.29
C ILE A 290 -9.46 1.07 13.89
N VAL A 291 -8.86 0.63 14.99
CA VAL A 291 -9.29 -0.55 15.74
C VAL A 291 -9.17 -0.28 17.24
N ASN A 292 -10.00 -0.92 18.05
CA ASN A 292 -9.86 -0.88 19.49
C ASN A 292 -9.94 -2.31 20.10
N GLN A 293 -9.96 -2.43 21.41
CA GLN A 293 -10.01 -3.68 22.17
C GLN A 293 -11.15 -4.64 21.80
N ARG A 294 -12.11 -4.19 21.00
CA ARG A 294 -13.20 -5.05 20.48
C ARG A 294 -12.80 -5.84 19.23
N GLY A 295 -11.65 -5.54 18.63
CA GLY A 295 -11.13 -6.22 17.44
C GLY A 295 -11.84 -5.85 16.13
N ILE A 296 -12.82 -4.96 16.17
CA ILE A 296 -13.53 -4.52 14.95
C ILE A 296 -12.72 -3.41 14.29
N VAL A 297 -12.26 -3.67 13.07
CA VAL A 297 -11.54 -2.68 12.26
C VAL A 297 -12.56 -1.81 11.53
N TYR A 298 -12.39 -0.49 11.61
CA TYR A 298 -13.17 0.48 10.85
C TYR A 298 -12.27 1.18 9.84
N GLN A 299 -12.84 1.59 8.71
CA GLN A 299 -12.14 2.30 7.64
C GLN A 299 -12.86 3.57 7.25
N ALA A 300 -12.09 4.60 6.84
CA ALA A 300 -12.60 5.83 6.27
C ALA A 300 -11.60 6.43 5.27
N ASN A 301 -12.11 6.99 4.18
CA ASN A 301 -11.29 7.80 3.28
C ASN A 301 -11.24 9.25 3.81
N LEU A 302 -10.11 9.65 4.37
CA LEU A 302 -9.89 11.00 4.90
C LEU A 302 -9.37 11.99 3.84
N GLY A 303 -9.16 11.52 2.59
CA GLY A 303 -8.74 12.31 1.43
C GLY A 303 -7.28 12.78 1.51
N LYS A 304 -6.91 13.72 0.64
CA LYS A 304 -5.53 14.24 0.50
C LYS A 304 -4.90 14.80 1.79
N LYS A 305 -5.70 15.02 2.84
CA LYS A 305 -5.21 15.52 4.14
C LYS A 305 -5.04 14.41 5.19
N THR A 306 -5.13 13.16 4.79
CA THR A 306 -5.08 11.97 5.67
C THR A 306 -3.92 12.02 6.65
N ALA A 307 -2.68 12.19 6.20
CA ALA A 307 -1.51 12.22 7.08
C ALA A 307 -1.63 13.29 8.19
N LYS A 308 -2.08 14.50 7.84
CA LYS A 308 -2.26 15.61 8.79
C LYS A 308 -3.37 15.32 9.80
N ILE A 309 -4.44 14.65 9.38
CA ILE A 309 -5.58 14.28 10.24
C ILE A 309 -5.17 13.16 11.18
N ALA A 310 -4.63 12.06 10.65
CA ALA A 310 -4.24 10.87 11.41
C ALA A 310 -3.13 11.18 12.43
N ALA A 311 -2.11 11.96 12.07
CA ALA A 311 -1.04 12.37 12.98
C ALA A 311 -1.59 13.10 14.23
N LYS A 312 -2.68 13.86 14.08
CA LYS A 312 -3.34 14.57 15.20
C LYS A 312 -4.41 13.75 15.93
N MET A 313 -4.76 12.58 15.40
CA MET A 313 -5.79 11.72 16.00
C MET A 313 -5.29 11.17 17.35
N THR A 314 -6.08 11.34 18.40
CA THR A 314 -5.80 10.84 19.75
C THR A 314 -6.90 9.91 20.26
N ARG A 315 -8.01 9.77 19.51
CA ARG A 315 -9.22 9.06 19.92
C ARG A 315 -9.67 8.05 18.87
N PHE A 316 -10.08 6.90 19.32
CA PHE A 316 -10.92 5.99 18.56
C PHE A 316 -12.37 6.50 18.61
N ASP A 317 -12.88 7.01 17.51
CA ASP A 317 -14.22 7.61 17.45
C ASP A 317 -14.87 7.33 16.06
N PRO A 318 -15.37 6.11 15.82
CA PRO A 318 -15.98 5.74 14.55
C PRO A 318 -17.37 6.38 14.41
N ASP A 319 -17.39 7.61 13.90
CA ASP A 319 -18.63 8.33 13.53
C ASP A 319 -19.20 7.76 12.20
N ASP A 320 -20.21 8.43 11.65
CA ASP A 320 -20.93 8.07 10.43
C ASP A 320 -20.06 8.02 9.15
N LYS A 321 -18.82 8.53 9.20
CA LYS A 321 -17.85 8.44 8.09
C LYS A 321 -17.08 7.14 8.07
N TRP A 322 -17.11 6.38 9.16
CA TRP A 322 -16.38 5.13 9.30
C TRP A 322 -17.29 3.94 9.05
N THR A 323 -16.84 3.01 8.24
CA THR A 323 -17.52 1.74 7.97
C THR A 323 -16.68 0.57 8.50
N GLN A 324 -17.34 -0.50 8.92
CA GLN A 324 -16.63 -1.72 9.33
C GLN A 324 -15.98 -2.36 8.11
N VAL A 325 -14.76 -2.86 8.31
CA VAL A 325 -14.12 -3.76 7.36
C VAL A 325 -14.80 -5.14 7.48
N PRO A 326 -15.14 -5.77 6.35
CA PRO A 326 -15.75 -7.10 6.33
C PRO A 326 -14.95 -8.19 7.05
#